data_5d144c1bb07e958c3ea51a8527c2d556
#
_entry.id   5d144c1bb07e958c3ea51a8527c2d556
#
_cell.length_a   1.000
_cell.length_b   1.000
_cell.length_c   1.000
_cell.angle_alpha   90.00
_cell.angle_beta   90.00
_cell.angle_gamma   90.00
#
_symmetry.space_group_name_H-M   'P 1'
#
loop_
_entity.id
_entity.type
_entity.pdbx_description
1 polymer ?
#
loop_
_entity_poly.entity_id
_entity_poly.type
_entity_poly.pdbx_seq_one_letter_code
_entity_poly.pdbx_strand_id
1 'polypeptide(L)'
;GGMFASGEKFVVARADSQCDPVAAVDAVTKLINVSMVTAIVGPVCSGATIAQAESVSIPAGVVTLSVSASSPAISNMENGTDLVFRSAASDAYQGVALAELAMSKGIKDIAVSYANDDYNAGIAEVFAKSFAAMGGKITSNEAHEPNKASYRAEVATMGSATDNLAVFAYYGSGGITLMRNALEIGAFSTFIGADGMLAQEVIDQ
;
A
#
# COMPACT_ATOMS: atom_id res chain seq x y z
N GLY A 1 -8.48 -17.55 -26.67
CA GLY A 1 -8.40 -18.35 -25.46
C GLY A 1 -7.48 -19.53 -25.66
N GLY A 2 -6.59 -19.77 -24.70
CA GLY A 2 -5.74 -20.95 -24.68
C GLY A 2 -6.56 -22.21 -24.32
N MET A 3 -6.05 -23.35 -24.73
CA MET A 3 -6.53 -24.66 -24.29
C MET A 3 -5.40 -25.38 -23.56
N PHE A 4 -5.75 -26.12 -22.52
CA PHE A 4 -4.81 -27.04 -21.90
C PHE A 4 -4.51 -28.22 -22.85
N ALA A 5 -3.41 -28.93 -22.59
CA ALA A 5 -3.08 -30.14 -23.37
C ALA A 5 -4.17 -31.21 -23.32
N SER A 6 -5.02 -31.20 -22.28
CA SER A 6 -6.22 -32.05 -22.12
C SER A 6 -7.37 -31.65 -23.04
N GLY A 7 -7.31 -30.53 -23.76
CA GLY A 7 -8.39 -30.01 -24.59
C GLY A 7 -9.41 -29.11 -23.85
N GLU A 8 -9.24 -28.93 -22.56
CA GLU A 8 -10.08 -28.04 -21.76
C GLU A 8 -9.81 -26.57 -22.10
N LYS A 9 -10.86 -25.75 -22.06
CA LYS A 9 -10.74 -24.31 -22.32
C LYS A 9 -10.47 -23.56 -21.03
N PHE A 10 -9.51 -22.63 -21.09
CA PHE A 10 -9.30 -21.65 -20.05
C PHE A 10 -10.35 -20.54 -20.16
N VAL A 11 -11.17 -20.38 -19.13
CA VAL A 11 -12.23 -19.36 -19.06
C VAL A 11 -11.89 -18.37 -17.96
N VAL A 12 -11.94 -17.08 -18.27
CA VAL A 12 -11.68 -15.98 -17.33
C VAL A 12 -12.98 -15.29 -16.99
N ALA A 13 -13.39 -15.33 -15.73
CA ALA A 13 -14.41 -14.45 -15.16
C ALA A 13 -13.71 -13.19 -14.59
N ARG A 14 -14.36 -12.03 -14.71
CA ARG A 14 -13.80 -10.74 -14.29
C ARG A 14 -14.75 -10.04 -13.33
N ALA A 15 -14.17 -9.40 -12.30
CA ALA A 15 -14.87 -8.54 -11.37
C ALA A 15 -13.96 -7.38 -10.97
N ASP A 16 -14.52 -6.26 -10.55
CA ASP A 16 -13.80 -5.08 -10.12
C ASP A 16 -13.84 -4.99 -8.58
N SER A 17 -12.68 -4.93 -7.97
CA SER A 17 -12.51 -4.73 -6.52
C SER A 17 -12.48 -3.27 -6.12
N GLN A 18 -12.37 -2.35 -7.08
CA GLN A 18 -12.29 -0.89 -6.87
C GLN A 18 -11.20 -0.45 -5.87
N CYS A 19 -10.19 -1.30 -5.62
CA CYS A 19 -9.22 -1.14 -4.51
C CYS A 19 -9.88 -0.95 -3.13
N ASP A 20 -11.12 -1.36 -2.98
CA ASP A 20 -11.90 -1.25 -1.75
C ASP A 20 -12.09 -2.63 -1.12
N PRO A 21 -11.84 -2.78 0.20
CA PRO A 21 -11.98 -4.06 0.90
C PRO A 21 -13.38 -4.68 0.78
N VAL A 22 -14.44 -3.88 0.90
CA VAL A 22 -15.83 -4.37 0.86
C VAL A 22 -16.21 -4.78 -0.56
N ALA A 23 -15.88 -3.96 -1.56
CA ALA A 23 -16.12 -4.29 -2.96
C ALA A 23 -15.34 -5.54 -3.39
N ALA A 24 -14.13 -5.76 -2.87
CA ALA A 24 -13.34 -6.95 -3.14
C ALA A 24 -14.00 -8.23 -2.59
N VAL A 25 -14.52 -8.18 -1.37
CA VAL A 25 -15.27 -9.29 -0.75
C VAL A 25 -16.49 -9.64 -1.60
N ASP A 26 -17.28 -8.64 -2.01
CA ASP A 26 -18.46 -8.85 -2.85
C ASP A 26 -18.09 -9.42 -4.24
N ALA A 27 -17.05 -8.87 -4.86
CA ALA A 27 -16.57 -9.31 -6.16
C ALA A 27 -16.11 -10.77 -6.14
N VAL A 28 -15.29 -11.14 -5.16
CA VAL A 28 -14.73 -12.50 -5.03
C VAL A 28 -15.82 -13.50 -4.62
N THR A 29 -16.77 -13.10 -3.77
CA THR A 29 -17.93 -13.91 -3.44
C THR A 29 -18.72 -14.32 -4.70
N LYS A 30 -18.95 -13.36 -5.62
CA LYS A 30 -19.63 -13.63 -6.90
C LYS A 30 -18.78 -14.51 -7.82
N LEU A 31 -17.47 -14.26 -7.89
CA LEU A 31 -16.56 -15.10 -8.70
C LEU A 31 -16.58 -16.56 -8.25
N ILE A 32 -16.54 -16.83 -6.95
CA ILE A 32 -16.55 -18.19 -6.40
C ILE A 32 -17.92 -18.82 -6.50
N ASN A 33 -18.98 -18.15 -6.02
CA ASN A 33 -20.28 -18.79 -5.84
C ASN A 33 -21.15 -18.79 -7.12
N VAL A 34 -20.92 -17.86 -8.05
CA VAL A 34 -21.72 -17.74 -9.28
C VAL A 34 -20.91 -18.17 -10.49
N SER A 35 -19.68 -17.69 -10.62
CA SER A 35 -18.81 -18.02 -11.75
C SER A 35 -18.02 -19.31 -11.54
N MET A 36 -18.06 -19.88 -10.32
CA MET A 36 -17.42 -21.14 -9.95
C MET A 36 -15.93 -21.18 -10.29
N VAL A 37 -15.22 -20.06 -10.08
CA VAL A 37 -13.78 -20.00 -10.33
C VAL A 37 -13.01 -20.86 -9.32
N THR A 38 -11.91 -21.44 -9.77
CA THR A 38 -11.04 -22.32 -8.96
C THR A 38 -9.77 -21.64 -8.48
N ALA A 39 -9.47 -20.46 -9.01
CA ALA A 39 -8.35 -19.62 -8.60
C ALA A 39 -8.66 -18.14 -8.90
N ILE A 40 -8.02 -17.25 -8.15
CA ILE A 40 -8.17 -15.79 -8.28
C ILE A 40 -6.80 -15.18 -8.59
N VAL A 41 -6.76 -14.31 -9.59
CA VAL A 41 -5.61 -13.45 -9.90
C VAL A 41 -6.01 -12.01 -9.60
N GLY A 42 -5.39 -11.42 -8.60
CA GLY A 42 -5.79 -10.17 -7.98
C GLY A 42 -6.28 -10.39 -6.54
N PRO A 43 -6.84 -9.39 -5.87
CA PRO A 43 -6.80 -7.95 -6.20
C PRO A 43 -5.39 -7.36 -6.30
N VAL A 44 -5.30 -6.12 -6.75
CA VAL A 44 -4.05 -5.36 -6.86
C VAL A 44 -3.69 -4.73 -5.51
N CYS A 45 -4.68 -4.20 -4.79
CA CYS A 45 -4.49 -3.43 -3.56
C CYS A 45 -4.43 -4.33 -2.33
N SER A 46 -3.56 -4.00 -1.36
CA SER A 46 -3.30 -4.82 -0.17
C SER A 46 -4.54 -5.03 0.69
N GLY A 47 -5.27 -3.97 1.06
CA GLY A 47 -6.48 -4.08 1.86
C GLY A 47 -7.57 -4.92 1.18
N ALA A 48 -7.77 -4.74 -0.14
CA ALA A 48 -8.69 -5.55 -0.93
C ALA A 48 -8.26 -7.03 -0.97
N THR A 49 -6.94 -7.30 -1.06
CA THR A 49 -6.41 -8.68 -1.05
C THR A 49 -6.62 -9.35 0.30
N ILE A 50 -6.30 -8.64 1.39
CA ILE A 50 -6.45 -9.15 2.76
C ILE A 50 -7.92 -9.46 3.04
N ALA A 51 -8.80 -8.47 2.85
CA ALA A 51 -10.21 -8.60 3.20
C ALA A 51 -10.92 -9.76 2.46
N GLN A 52 -10.73 -9.87 1.12
CA GLN A 52 -11.33 -10.96 0.37
C GLN A 52 -10.70 -12.32 0.73
N ALA A 53 -9.40 -12.36 1.01
CA ALA A 53 -8.72 -13.61 1.33
C ALA A 53 -9.24 -14.18 2.66
N GLU A 54 -9.24 -13.38 3.72
CA GLU A 54 -9.70 -13.80 5.06
C GLU A 54 -11.18 -14.15 5.08
N SER A 55 -12.01 -13.36 4.39
CA SER A 55 -13.46 -13.51 4.47
C SER A 55 -14.03 -14.51 3.46
N VAL A 56 -13.37 -14.77 2.33
CA VAL A 56 -13.97 -15.52 1.22
C VAL A 56 -13.04 -16.60 0.67
N SER A 57 -11.86 -16.25 0.10
CA SER A 57 -11.11 -17.25 -0.67
C SER A 57 -10.45 -18.32 0.22
N ILE A 58 -9.91 -17.96 1.39
CA ILE A 58 -9.35 -18.93 2.35
C ILE A 58 -10.44 -19.87 2.87
N PRO A 59 -11.59 -19.37 3.39
CA PRO A 59 -12.68 -20.25 3.81
C PRO A 59 -13.22 -21.15 2.71
N ALA A 60 -13.19 -20.70 1.46
CA ALA A 60 -13.64 -21.47 0.30
C ALA A 60 -12.57 -22.45 -0.25
N GLY A 61 -11.33 -22.42 0.27
CA GLY A 61 -10.23 -23.23 -0.24
C GLY A 61 -9.75 -22.79 -1.65
N VAL A 62 -9.97 -21.56 -2.04
CA VAL A 62 -9.63 -21.02 -3.37
C VAL A 62 -8.33 -20.24 -3.31
N VAL A 63 -7.38 -20.62 -4.16
CA VAL A 63 -6.07 -19.95 -4.23
C VAL A 63 -6.21 -18.54 -4.77
N THR A 64 -5.54 -17.59 -4.11
CA THR A 64 -5.42 -16.19 -4.54
C THR A 64 -3.96 -15.87 -4.84
N LEU A 65 -3.70 -15.28 -6.01
CA LEU A 65 -2.40 -14.70 -6.39
C LEU A 65 -2.57 -13.20 -6.64
N SER A 66 -2.12 -12.36 -5.72
CA SER A 66 -2.04 -10.92 -5.99
C SER A 66 -0.78 -10.60 -6.81
N VAL A 67 -0.94 -9.75 -7.82
CA VAL A 67 0.17 -9.34 -8.70
C VAL A 67 0.93 -8.12 -8.18
N SER A 68 0.36 -7.39 -7.23
CA SER A 68 0.88 -6.08 -6.80
C SER A 68 0.76 -5.82 -5.29
N ALA A 69 -0.15 -6.46 -4.57
CA ALA A 69 -0.32 -6.23 -3.14
C ALA A 69 0.96 -6.55 -2.36
N SER A 70 1.54 -5.56 -1.69
CA SER A 70 2.88 -5.62 -1.11
C SER A 70 2.91 -5.50 0.42
N SER A 71 1.78 -5.19 1.07
CA SER A 71 1.72 -5.09 2.54
C SER A 71 2.35 -6.30 3.25
N PRO A 72 3.19 -6.09 4.28
CA PRO A 72 3.74 -7.18 5.08
C PRO A 72 2.67 -8.08 5.72
N ALA A 73 1.49 -7.53 6.00
CA ALA A 73 0.37 -8.26 6.60
C ALA A 73 -0.04 -9.50 5.77
N ILE A 74 0.07 -9.43 4.44
CA ILE A 74 -0.25 -10.57 3.55
C ILE A 74 0.60 -11.81 3.87
N SER A 75 1.87 -11.64 4.25
CA SER A 75 2.74 -12.76 4.63
C SER A 75 2.44 -13.33 6.01
N ASN A 76 1.72 -12.60 6.83
CA ASN A 76 1.43 -12.93 8.23
C ASN A 76 -0.05 -13.33 8.43
N MET A 77 -0.80 -13.51 7.34
CA MET A 77 -2.21 -13.90 7.41
C MET A 77 -2.36 -15.28 8.05
N GLU A 78 -3.23 -15.37 9.03
CA GLU A 78 -3.57 -16.65 9.66
C GLU A 78 -4.27 -17.56 8.63
N ASN A 79 -3.82 -18.80 8.52
CA ASN A 79 -4.31 -19.78 7.52
C ASN A 79 -4.14 -19.38 6.05
N GLY A 80 -3.38 -18.31 5.74
CA GLY A 80 -3.16 -17.84 4.36
C GLY A 80 -1.96 -18.44 3.66
N THR A 81 -1.07 -19.14 4.37
CA THR A 81 0.24 -19.58 3.88
C THR A 81 0.19 -20.47 2.64
N ASP A 82 -0.84 -21.28 2.50
CA ASP A 82 -0.98 -22.26 1.41
C ASP A 82 -1.98 -21.82 0.33
N LEU A 83 -2.68 -20.70 0.53
CA LEU A 83 -3.75 -20.25 -0.36
C LEU A 83 -3.57 -18.82 -0.86
N VAL A 84 -2.73 -18.00 -0.22
CA VAL A 84 -2.53 -16.60 -0.62
C VAL A 84 -1.08 -16.37 -1.01
N PHE A 85 -0.89 -15.99 -2.26
CA PHE A 85 0.41 -15.73 -2.85
C PHE A 85 0.47 -14.31 -3.42
N ARG A 86 1.68 -13.80 -3.60
CA ARG A 86 1.94 -12.56 -4.33
C ARG A 86 3.18 -12.69 -5.21
N SER A 87 3.19 -12.00 -6.34
CA SER A 87 4.36 -11.88 -7.21
C SER A 87 5.18 -10.61 -6.95
N ALA A 88 4.63 -9.64 -6.21
CA ALA A 88 5.34 -8.44 -5.77
C ALA A 88 6.21 -8.72 -4.54
N ALA A 89 7.31 -7.98 -4.38
CA ALA A 89 8.10 -7.98 -3.16
C ALA A 89 7.30 -7.41 -1.97
N SER A 90 7.67 -7.81 -0.75
CA SER A 90 7.04 -7.25 0.45
C SER A 90 7.60 -5.86 0.78
N ASP A 91 6.74 -4.96 1.26
CA ASP A 91 7.13 -3.65 1.81
C ASP A 91 7.97 -3.77 3.08
N ALA A 92 8.06 -4.97 3.66
CA ALA A 92 9.06 -5.24 4.69
C ALA A 92 10.51 -4.99 4.20
N TYR A 93 10.76 -5.10 2.89
CA TYR A 93 12.06 -4.75 2.29
C TYR A 93 12.11 -3.29 1.85
N GLN A 94 11.02 -2.77 1.24
CA GLN A 94 10.98 -1.39 0.77
C GLN A 94 11.10 -0.39 1.92
N GLY A 95 10.37 -0.60 3.01
CA GLY A 95 10.45 0.28 4.19
C GLY A 95 11.85 0.34 4.79
N VAL A 96 12.58 -0.79 4.85
CA VAL A 96 14.00 -0.82 5.28
C VAL A 96 14.88 -0.04 4.32
N ALA A 97 14.76 -0.28 3.01
CA ALA A 97 15.57 0.40 2.00
C ALA A 97 15.35 1.92 2.00
N LEU A 98 14.11 2.39 2.20
CA LEU A 98 13.80 3.80 2.34
C LEU A 98 14.40 4.42 3.61
N ALA A 99 14.41 3.69 4.72
CA ALA A 99 15.07 4.13 5.95
C ALA A 99 16.60 4.23 5.77
N GLU A 100 17.23 3.26 5.12
CA GLU A 100 18.65 3.29 4.76
C GLU A 100 18.96 4.47 3.83
N LEU A 101 18.11 4.73 2.84
CA LEU A 101 18.23 5.87 1.94
C LEU A 101 18.18 7.19 2.73
N ALA A 102 17.21 7.37 3.61
CA ALA A 102 17.10 8.55 4.47
C ALA A 102 18.37 8.77 5.29
N MET A 103 18.85 7.73 5.96
CA MET A 103 20.09 7.78 6.75
C MET A 103 21.31 8.11 5.88
N SER A 104 21.41 7.55 4.68
CA SER A 104 22.51 7.81 3.73
C SER A 104 22.54 9.26 3.21
N LYS A 105 21.38 9.91 3.17
CA LYS A 105 21.23 11.34 2.85
C LYS A 105 21.51 12.26 4.04
N GLY A 106 21.85 11.70 5.21
CA GLY A 106 22.16 12.47 6.42
C GLY A 106 20.92 12.94 7.19
N ILE A 107 19.74 12.47 6.85
CA ILE A 107 18.50 12.79 7.57
C ILE A 107 18.58 12.15 8.97
N LYS A 108 18.43 12.95 10.01
CA LYS A 108 18.51 12.53 11.42
C LYS A 108 17.14 12.49 12.10
N ASP A 109 16.22 13.29 11.63
CA ASP A 109 14.85 13.36 12.09
C ASP A 109 13.90 13.50 10.90
N ILE A 110 12.72 12.92 11.00
CA ILE A 110 11.74 12.88 9.93
C ILE A 110 10.31 12.72 10.51
N ALA A 111 9.38 13.44 9.94
CA ALA A 111 7.96 13.19 10.13
C ALA A 111 7.49 12.13 9.12
N VAL A 112 6.51 11.34 9.50
CA VAL A 112 5.88 10.33 8.64
C VAL A 112 4.40 10.63 8.50
N SER A 113 3.91 10.73 7.27
CA SER A 113 2.49 10.81 6.97
C SER A 113 2.12 9.68 6.03
N TYR A 114 1.08 8.92 6.34
CA TYR A 114 0.63 7.80 5.52
C TYR A 114 -0.87 7.81 5.31
N ALA A 115 -1.32 7.42 4.12
CA ALA A 115 -2.73 7.25 3.85
C ALA A 115 -3.29 6.09 4.69
N ASN A 116 -4.50 6.26 5.20
CA ASN A 116 -5.17 5.31 6.09
C ASN A 116 -5.67 4.08 5.32
N ASP A 117 -4.75 3.25 4.87
CA ASP A 117 -5.00 1.95 4.23
C ASP A 117 -3.88 0.94 4.55
N ASP A 118 -4.13 -0.36 4.32
CA ASP A 118 -3.22 -1.45 4.71
C ASP A 118 -1.86 -1.44 3.98
N TYR A 119 -1.79 -0.89 2.77
CA TYR A 119 -0.52 -0.75 2.04
C TYR A 119 0.33 0.35 2.70
N ASN A 120 -0.21 1.57 2.79
CA ASN A 120 0.54 2.72 3.26
C ASN A 120 0.87 2.63 4.77
N ALA A 121 -0.03 2.11 5.58
CA ALA A 121 0.23 1.84 7.00
C ALA A 121 1.35 0.80 7.19
N GLY A 122 1.33 -0.27 6.40
CA GLY A 122 2.33 -1.34 6.47
C GLY A 122 3.75 -0.85 6.16
N ILE A 123 3.92 -0.08 5.08
CA ILE A 123 5.24 0.45 4.73
C ILE A 123 5.70 1.54 5.71
N ALA A 124 4.78 2.38 6.20
CA ALA A 124 5.09 3.42 7.18
C ALA A 124 5.60 2.82 8.50
N GLU A 125 4.97 1.74 8.96
CA GLU A 125 5.42 1.03 10.17
C GLU A 125 6.84 0.47 10.00
N VAL A 126 7.12 -0.22 8.89
CA VAL A 126 8.45 -0.78 8.62
C VAL A 126 9.50 0.32 8.51
N PHE A 127 9.20 1.40 7.77
CA PHE A 127 10.09 2.54 7.64
C PHE A 127 10.40 3.16 9.00
N ALA A 128 9.39 3.52 9.78
CA ALA A 128 9.56 4.21 11.07
C ALA A 128 10.38 3.35 12.06
N LYS A 129 10.08 2.06 12.14
CA LYS A 129 10.80 1.10 12.98
C LYS A 129 12.26 0.95 12.56
N SER A 130 12.52 0.84 11.26
CA SER A 130 13.87 0.66 10.72
C SER A 130 14.70 1.93 10.88
N PHE A 131 14.12 3.11 10.60
CA PHE A 131 14.78 4.39 10.76
C PHE A 131 15.17 4.65 12.22
N ALA A 132 14.27 4.36 13.17
CA ALA A 132 14.55 4.46 14.58
C ALA A 132 15.64 3.47 15.03
N ALA A 133 15.64 2.24 14.53
CA ALA A 133 16.67 1.23 14.84
C ALA A 133 18.07 1.63 14.33
N MET A 134 18.14 2.44 13.26
CA MET A 134 19.38 3.02 12.73
C MET A 134 19.82 4.30 13.47
N GLY A 135 19.11 4.71 14.53
CA GLY A 135 19.42 5.90 15.32
C GLY A 135 18.78 7.19 14.81
N GLY A 136 17.87 7.10 13.84
CA GLY A 136 17.04 8.23 13.41
C GLY A 136 15.91 8.52 14.41
N LYS A 137 15.37 9.73 14.35
CA LYS A 137 14.24 10.17 15.18
C LYS A 137 12.99 10.34 14.34
N ILE A 138 11.94 9.61 14.64
CA ILE A 138 10.59 9.88 14.12
C ILE A 138 9.97 10.99 14.97
N THR A 139 9.67 12.14 14.35
CA THR A 139 9.11 13.30 15.05
C THR A 139 7.59 13.22 15.17
N SER A 140 6.94 12.64 14.16
CA SER A 140 5.52 12.27 14.16
C SER A 140 5.30 11.10 13.21
N ASN A 141 4.24 10.32 13.41
CA ASN A 141 3.84 9.22 12.54
C ASN A 141 2.31 9.19 12.50
N GLU A 142 1.74 9.84 11.48
CA GLU A 142 0.32 10.20 11.45
C GLU A 142 -0.36 9.65 10.20
N ALA A 143 -1.50 8.98 10.42
CA ALA A 143 -2.39 8.61 9.34
C ALA A 143 -3.16 9.84 8.82
N HIS A 144 -3.31 9.94 7.52
CA HIS A 144 -4.20 10.91 6.89
C HIS A 144 -5.28 10.23 6.06
N GLU A 145 -6.47 10.81 6.04
CA GLU A 145 -7.53 10.34 5.17
C GLU A 145 -7.19 10.65 3.71
N PRO A 146 -7.31 9.68 2.78
CA PRO A 146 -7.07 9.92 1.37
C PRO A 146 -8.11 10.89 0.76
N ASN A 147 -7.76 11.47 -0.38
CA ASN A 147 -8.65 12.32 -1.18
C ASN A 147 -9.19 13.58 -0.49
N LYS A 148 -8.53 14.10 0.54
CA LYS A 148 -8.89 15.40 1.11
C LYS A 148 -8.54 16.54 0.16
N ALA A 149 -9.36 17.58 0.16
CA ALA A 149 -9.12 18.79 -0.61
C ALA A 149 -7.92 19.60 -0.07
N SER A 150 -7.55 19.43 1.22
CA SER A 150 -6.43 20.11 1.84
C SER A 150 -5.89 19.33 3.04
N TYR A 151 -4.57 19.35 3.18
CA TYR A 151 -3.81 18.78 4.30
C TYR A 151 -2.99 19.85 5.06
N ARG A 152 -3.29 21.15 4.86
CA ARG A 152 -2.50 22.27 5.43
C ARG A 152 -2.38 22.21 6.95
N ALA A 153 -3.44 21.80 7.64
CA ALA A 153 -3.43 21.71 9.11
C ALA A 153 -2.52 20.56 9.57
N GLU A 154 -2.61 19.41 8.94
CA GLU A 154 -1.79 18.22 9.25
C GLU A 154 -0.31 18.52 9.01
N VAL A 155 0.04 19.03 7.82
CA VAL A 155 1.44 19.31 7.48
C VAL A 155 2.03 20.45 8.31
N ALA A 156 1.25 21.46 8.69
CA ALA A 156 1.69 22.53 9.58
C ALA A 156 2.04 22.00 10.98
N THR A 157 1.23 21.08 11.50
CA THR A 157 1.47 20.45 12.80
C THR A 157 2.74 19.59 12.78
N MET A 158 2.90 18.73 11.77
CA MET A 158 4.05 17.85 11.63
C MET A 158 5.36 18.61 11.35
N GLY A 159 5.31 19.67 10.54
CA GLY A 159 6.49 20.45 10.13
C GLY A 159 7.10 21.31 11.24
N SER A 160 6.46 21.41 12.41
CA SER A 160 7.00 22.18 13.53
C SER A 160 8.29 21.60 14.15
N ALA A 161 8.62 20.34 13.85
CA ALA A 161 9.69 19.60 14.52
C ALA A 161 10.82 19.15 13.56
N THR A 162 10.61 19.20 12.24
CA THR A 162 11.59 18.76 11.23
C THR A 162 11.22 19.31 9.86
N ASP A 163 12.23 19.48 8.99
CA ASP A 163 12.06 19.88 7.59
C ASP A 163 11.92 18.68 6.64
N ASN A 164 11.93 17.46 7.17
CA ASN A 164 11.93 16.22 6.40
C ASN A 164 10.60 15.46 6.57
N LEU A 165 9.98 15.04 5.46
CA LEU A 165 8.72 14.30 5.46
C LEU A 165 8.81 13.02 4.62
N ALA A 166 8.50 11.88 5.23
CA ALA A 166 8.17 10.66 4.51
C ALA A 166 6.66 10.63 4.22
N VAL A 167 6.30 10.50 2.94
CA VAL A 167 4.92 10.45 2.47
C VAL A 167 4.65 9.07 1.89
N PHE A 168 3.80 8.30 2.55
CA PHE A 168 3.32 7.01 2.08
C PHE A 168 1.87 7.15 1.67
N ALA A 169 1.64 7.23 0.38
CA ALA A 169 0.33 7.43 -0.23
C ALA A 169 0.37 6.98 -1.69
N TYR A 170 -0.79 6.86 -2.31
CA TYR A 170 -0.86 6.90 -3.75
C TYR A 170 -0.86 8.37 -4.22
N TYR A 171 -0.08 8.68 -5.26
CA TYR A 171 0.06 10.05 -5.76
C TYR A 171 -1.30 10.69 -6.07
N GLY A 172 -2.22 9.95 -6.73
CA GLY A 172 -3.54 10.44 -7.14
C GLY A 172 -4.59 10.48 -6.03
N SER A 173 -4.38 9.81 -4.89
CA SER A 173 -5.34 9.76 -3.77
C SER A 173 -4.97 10.66 -2.58
N GLY A 174 -4.27 11.74 -2.83
CA GLY A 174 -3.94 12.74 -1.82
C GLY A 174 -2.45 13.02 -1.67
N GLY A 175 -1.56 12.13 -2.10
CA GLY A 175 -0.12 12.29 -1.97
C GLY A 175 0.39 13.61 -2.58
N ILE A 176 0.00 13.92 -3.82
CA ILE A 176 0.35 15.20 -4.48
C ILE A 176 -0.21 16.39 -3.70
N THR A 177 -1.47 16.34 -3.28
CA THR A 177 -2.09 17.45 -2.55
C THR A 177 -1.40 17.70 -1.22
N LEU A 178 -1.01 16.63 -0.51
CA LEU A 178 -0.28 16.73 0.74
C LEU A 178 1.10 17.37 0.54
N MET A 179 1.88 16.88 -0.44
CA MET A 179 3.20 17.44 -0.74
C MET A 179 3.10 18.91 -1.18
N ARG A 180 2.15 19.24 -2.06
CA ARG A 180 1.92 20.62 -2.50
C ARG A 180 1.59 21.52 -1.31
N ASN A 181 0.68 21.12 -0.43
CA ASN A 181 0.33 21.90 0.75
C ASN A 181 1.53 22.09 1.67
N ALA A 182 2.37 21.07 1.84
CA ALA A 182 3.59 21.16 2.64
C ALA A 182 4.58 22.19 2.07
N LEU A 183 4.78 22.19 0.75
CA LEU A 183 5.63 23.16 0.04
C LEU A 183 5.06 24.58 0.10
N GLU A 184 3.76 24.74 -0.16
CA GLU A 184 3.10 26.07 -0.18
C GLU A 184 3.17 26.82 1.15
N ILE A 185 3.13 26.09 2.27
CA ILE A 185 3.24 26.72 3.60
C ILE A 185 4.66 26.69 4.15
N GLY A 186 5.62 26.11 3.40
CA GLY A 186 7.02 26.01 3.84
C GLY A 186 7.22 25.09 5.04
N ALA A 187 6.34 24.10 5.24
CA ALA A 187 6.42 23.20 6.39
C ALA A 187 7.55 22.15 6.23
N PHE A 188 7.83 21.75 4.99
CA PHE A 188 8.84 20.75 4.68
C PHE A 188 9.62 21.14 3.41
N SER A 189 10.90 20.78 3.36
CA SER A 189 11.77 21.02 2.22
C SER A 189 12.32 19.72 1.59
N THR A 190 12.27 18.60 2.31
CA THR A 190 12.75 17.32 1.85
C THR A 190 11.65 16.27 1.96
N PHE A 191 11.48 15.50 0.89
CA PHE A 191 10.46 14.47 0.81
C PHE A 191 11.06 13.11 0.46
N ILE A 192 10.55 12.05 1.09
CA ILE A 192 10.79 10.67 0.74
C ILE A 192 9.43 10.03 0.46
N GLY A 193 9.29 9.37 -0.68
CA GLY A 193 8.07 8.64 -1.05
C GLY A 193 8.37 7.17 -1.34
N ALA A 194 7.37 6.32 -1.20
CA ALA A 194 7.39 4.96 -1.69
C ALA A 194 7.03 4.90 -3.19
N ASP A 195 7.02 3.70 -3.76
CA ASP A 195 6.67 3.46 -5.17
C ASP A 195 5.26 3.94 -5.52
N GLY A 196 4.30 3.93 -4.58
CA GLY A 196 2.97 4.52 -4.76
C GLY A 196 2.96 6.02 -5.09
N MET A 197 4.08 6.73 -4.79
CA MET A 197 4.31 8.12 -5.16
C MET A 197 5.12 8.29 -6.46
N LEU A 198 5.54 7.18 -7.09
CA LEU A 198 6.35 7.25 -8.31
C LEU A 198 5.47 7.53 -9.53
N ALA A 199 5.29 8.79 -9.86
CA ALA A 199 4.54 9.24 -11.02
C ALA A 199 5.12 10.55 -11.58
N GLN A 200 4.95 10.78 -12.88
CA GLN A 200 5.39 12.01 -13.53
C GLN A 200 4.69 13.22 -12.92
N GLU A 201 3.43 13.07 -12.57
CA GLU A 201 2.59 14.10 -11.95
C GLU A 201 3.15 14.60 -10.60
N VAL A 202 3.92 13.77 -9.89
CA VAL A 202 4.61 14.19 -8.65
C VAL A 202 5.82 15.07 -8.96
N ILE A 203 6.53 14.78 -10.06
CA ILE A 203 7.72 15.52 -10.48
C ILE A 203 7.33 16.89 -11.05
N ASP A 204 6.17 16.97 -11.67
CA ASP A 204 5.67 18.19 -12.34
C ASP A 204 5.05 19.22 -11.36
N GLN A 205 5.01 18.93 -10.05
CA GLN A 205 4.51 19.85 -9.01
C GLN A 205 5.62 20.75 -8.45
#